data_b2037282e6f728d88dd072d5875135e8
#
_entry.id   b2037282e6f728d88dd072d5875135e8
#
_cell.length_a   1.000
_cell.length_b   1.000
_cell.length_c   1.000
_cell.angle_alpha   90.00
_cell.angle_beta   90.00
_cell.angle_gamma   90.00
#
_symmetry.space_group_name_H-M   'P 1'
#
loop_
_entity.id
_entity.type
_entity.pdbx_description
1 polymer ?
#
loop_
_entity_poly.entity_id
_entity_poly.type
_entity_poly.pdbx_seq_one_letter_code
_entity_poly.pdbx_strand_id
1 'polypeptide(L)'
;EIFMPTEFLHGLYDGGHGAGLYDYWEMMRKHPRCAGGFLWVLADEGVKRVDMNGFIDNCGNYGADGIVGPHHEKEGSYFTIKQVWCPIQIRVDSLDSQFDGKLRIENRYDFLNANTCRFTYKYVQLPSVTDKGGMKVMKQGEVNCPDIPAHGVGTLTIPAAMKGANALLLTVTDKNGNDLFTWSYKLEDIAGLQQVSAGNKPSYRSEERRVGK
;
A
#
# COMPACT_ATOMS: atom_id res chain seq x y z
N GLU A 1 7.78 24.96 -19.88
CA GLU A 1 7.10 25.09 -18.60
C GLU A 1 7.28 23.82 -17.79
N ILE A 2 7.44 23.94 -16.47
CA ILE A 2 7.49 22.84 -15.51
C ILE A 2 6.09 22.73 -14.91
N PHE A 3 5.57 21.50 -14.85
CA PHE A 3 4.30 21.18 -14.22
C PHE A 3 4.55 20.67 -12.80
N MET A 4 3.88 21.29 -11.83
CA MET A 4 3.91 20.90 -10.43
C MET A 4 2.60 21.34 -9.77
N PRO A 5 1.61 20.46 -9.58
CA PRO A 5 0.40 20.81 -8.85
C PRO A 5 0.74 21.06 -7.40
N THR A 6 0.29 22.21 -6.90
CA THR A 6 0.53 22.64 -5.52
C THR A 6 -0.51 22.17 -4.53
N GLU A 7 -1.58 21.59 -5.06
CA GLU A 7 -2.66 20.93 -4.33
C GLU A 7 -3.33 19.92 -5.27
N PHE A 8 -3.33 18.64 -4.91
CA PHE A 8 -4.05 17.62 -5.64
C PHE A 8 -4.36 16.43 -4.72
N LEU A 9 -5.49 15.76 -4.98
CA LEU A 9 -6.01 14.62 -4.22
C LEU A 9 -6.16 14.93 -2.72
N HIS A 10 -7.42 15.09 -2.30
CA HIS A 10 -7.81 15.24 -0.90
C HIS A 10 -8.21 13.88 -0.34
N GLY A 11 -7.79 13.55 0.88
CA GLY A 11 -8.07 12.24 1.49
C GLY A 11 -9.53 11.85 1.54
N LEU A 12 -10.39 12.82 1.75
CA LEU A 12 -11.84 12.62 1.84
C LEU A 12 -12.48 12.35 0.48
N TYR A 13 -12.14 13.14 -0.54
CA TYR A 13 -12.88 13.16 -1.81
C TYR A 13 -12.48 12.07 -2.78
N ASP A 14 -11.30 11.51 -2.63
CA ASP A 14 -10.73 10.50 -3.52
C ASP A 14 -10.51 9.14 -2.85
N GLY A 15 -11.20 8.89 -1.75
CA GLY A 15 -11.15 7.63 -1.04
C GLY A 15 -9.88 7.43 -0.21
N GLY A 16 -9.40 8.50 0.42
CA GLY A 16 -8.26 8.44 1.33
C GLY A 16 -6.92 8.44 0.61
N HIS A 17 -6.78 9.26 -0.42
CA HIS A 17 -5.63 9.36 -1.31
C HIS A 17 -5.31 8.04 -2.08
N GLY A 18 -6.08 6.96 -1.86
CA GLY A 18 -5.78 5.64 -2.38
C GLY A 18 -6.19 5.43 -3.81
N ALA A 19 -7.42 5.78 -4.14
CA ALA A 19 -8.06 5.38 -5.40
C ALA A 19 -7.37 5.99 -6.64
N GLY A 20 -6.99 7.25 -6.59
CA GLY A 20 -6.41 7.97 -7.73
C GLY A 20 -4.90 8.17 -7.67
N LEU A 21 -4.30 8.10 -6.48
CA LEU A 21 -2.89 8.48 -6.29
C LEU A 21 -1.93 7.66 -7.15
N TYR A 22 -2.15 6.35 -7.25
CA TYR A 22 -1.27 5.49 -8.04
C TYR A 22 -1.27 5.90 -9.52
N ASP A 23 -2.45 6.11 -10.11
CA ASP A 23 -2.59 6.46 -11.52
C ASP A 23 -2.01 7.84 -11.82
N TYR A 24 -2.32 8.83 -10.98
CA TYR A 24 -1.73 10.17 -11.09
C TYR A 24 -0.20 10.12 -10.98
N TRP A 25 0.32 9.41 -9.98
CA TRP A 25 1.75 9.33 -9.75
C TRP A 25 2.50 8.64 -10.89
N GLU A 26 1.96 7.52 -11.40
CA GLU A 26 2.56 6.82 -12.55
C GLU A 26 2.55 7.68 -13.82
N MET A 27 1.51 8.50 -14.02
CA MET A 27 1.45 9.46 -15.13
C MET A 27 2.47 10.60 -14.92
N MET A 28 2.50 11.19 -13.74
CA MET A 28 3.38 12.30 -13.40
C MET A 28 4.86 11.92 -13.54
N ARG A 29 5.25 10.76 -13.04
CA ARG A 29 6.62 10.24 -13.12
C ARG A 29 7.10 10.02 -14.57
N LYS A 30 6.21 9.70 -15.49
CA LYS A 30 6.53 9.49 -16.90
C LYS A 30 6.69 10.78 -17.68
N HIS A 31 6.21 11.89 -17.16
CA HIS A 31 6.24 13.16 -17.87
C HIS A 31 7.53 13.93 -17.57
N PRO A 32 8.38 14.20 -18.59
CA PRO A 32 9.73 14.73 -18.38
C PRO A 32 9.77 16.16 -17.81
N ARG A 33 8.65 16.85 -17.78
CA ARG A 33 8.52 18.20 -17.23
C ARG A 33 7.71 18.26 -15.93
N CYS A 34 7.37 17.12 -15.34
CA CYS A 34 6.71 17.07 -14.05
C CYS A 34 7.75 17.08 -12.93
N ALA A 35 7.64 18.04 -12.04
CA ALA A 35 8.52 18.18 -10.86
C ALA A 35 7.91 17.58 -9.58
N GLY A 36 6.88 16.76 -9.69
CA GLY A 36 6.13 16.23 -8.55
C GLY A 36 4.92 17.08 -8.21
N GLY A 37 4.46 17.00 -6.97
CA GLY A 37 3.29 17.76 -6.53
C GLY A 37 3.08 17.63 -5.02
N PHE A 38 2.06 18.31 -4.50
CA PHE A 38 1.71 18.33 -3.08
C PHE A 38 0.29 17.82 -2.89
N LEU A 39 0.16 16.81 -2.04
CA LEU A 39 -1.16 16.34 -1.60
C LEU A 39 -1.76 17.32 -0.59
N TRP A 40 -3.04 17.50 -0.61
CA TRP A 40 -3.78 18.19 0.42
C TRP A 40 -4.42 17.15 1.34
N VAL A 41 -4.13 17.11 2.60
CA VAL A 41 -3.16 17.90 3.36
C VAL A 41 -2.42 16.97 4.33
N LEU A 42 -1.41 17.43 5.06
CA LEU A 42 -0.65 16.56 5.97
C LEU A 42 -1.52 15.98 7.09
N ALA A 43 -2.29 16.82 7.78
CA ALA A 43 -3.14 16.40 8.88
C ALA A 43 -4.56 16.91 8.69
N ASP A 44 -5.53 16.16 9.18
CA ASP A 44 -6.92 16.59 9.23
C ASP A 44 -7.03 17.96 9.88
N GLU A 45 -7.81 18.83 9.29
CA GLU A 45 -8.09 20.17 9.79
C GLU A 45 -9.19 20.08 10.85
N GLY A 46 -8.81 20.18 12.11
CA GLY A 46 -9.72 20.13 13.23
C GLY A 46 -9.55 21.29 14.19
N VAL A 47 -10.67 21.89 14.60
CA VAL A 47 -10.69 22.96 15.60
C VAL A 47 -11.10 22.40 16.96
N LYS A 48 -10.26 22.57 17.96
CA LYS A 48 -10.62 22.20 19.34
C LYS A 48 -11.65 23.17 19.91
N ARG A 49 -12.88 22.73 20.03
CA ARG A 49 -14.02 23.50 20.54
C ARG A 49 -13.99 23.55 22.07
N VAL A 50 -13.57 24.69 22.61
CA VAL A 50 -13.55 24.92 24.07
C VAL A 50 -14.95 25.04 24.65
N ASP A 51 -15.92 25.47 23.86
CA ASP A 51 -17.36 25.55 24.19
C ASP A 51 -18.06 24.18 24.16
N MET A 52 -17.44 23.16 23.58
CA MET A 52 -17.94 21.78 23.47
C MET A 52 -17.02 20.78 24.19
N ASN A 53 -16.49 21.15 25.32
CA ASN A 53 -15.65 20.30 26.17
C ASN A 53 -14.44 19.68 25.45
N GLY A 54 -13.84 20.44 24.52
CA GLY A 54 -12.64 19.99 23.80
C GLY A 54 -12.90 19.07 22.61
N PHE A 55 -14.16 18.97 22.16
CA PHE A 55 -14.49 18.25 20.92
C PHE A 55 -13.69 18.80 19.74
N ILE A 56 -13.16 17.91 18.91
CA ILE A 56 -12.48 18.28 17.65
C ILE A 56 -13.53 18.39 16.56
N ASP A 57 -13.73 19.59 16.06
CA ASP A 57 -14.71 19.92 15.04
C ASP A 57 -14.01 20.02 13.68
N ASN A 58 -14.22 19.05 12.82
CA ASN A 58 -13.70 19.00 11.44
C ASN A 58 -14.71 19.56 10.43
N CYS A 59 -15.67 20.35 10.88
CA CYS A 59 -16.74 20.88 10.02
C CYS A 59 -17.49 19.75 9.29
N GLY A 60 -18.02 18.80 10.06
CA GLY A 60 -18.56 17.55 9.51
C GLY A 60 -17.45 16.67 8.98
N ASN A 61 -17.40 16.50 7.68
CA ASN A 61 -16.37 15.73 6.99
C ASN A 61 -15.48 16.56 6.05
N TYR A 62 -15.58 17.88 6.07
CA TYR A 62 -14.83 18.74 5.15
C TYR A 62 -13.35 18.88 5.55
N GLY A 63 -13.05 18.88 6.82
CA GLY A 63 -11.67 18.99 7.30
C GLY A 63 -11.01 17.64 7.58
N ALA A 64 -11.70 16.53 7.34
CA ALA A 64 -11.16 15.18 7.47
C ALA A 64 -10.56 14.71 6.13
N ASP A 65 -9.56 15.41 5.64
CA ASP A 65 -8.95 15.19 4.32
C ASP A 65 -7.41 15.07 4.36
N GLY A 66 -6.86 14.86 5.56
CA GLY A 66 -5.44 14.70 5.79
C GLY A 66 -4.87 13.33 5.42
N ILE A 67 -3.55 13.28 5.37
CA ILE A 67 -2.77 12.04 5.29
C ILE A 67 -2.77 11.32 6.64
N VAL A 68 -2.82 12.10 7.71
CA VAL A 68 -2.94 11.65 9.10
C VAL A 68 -4.09 12.38 9.78
N GLY A 69 -4.63 11.80 10.83
CA GLY A 69 -5.69 12.42 11.61
C GLY A 69 -5.26 13.67 12.37
N PRO A 70 -6.19 14.37 13.06
CA PRO A 70 -5.94 15.68 13.71
C PRO A 70 -4.94 15.61 14.87
N HIS A 71 -4.66 14.43 15.40
CA HIS A 71 -3.63 14.18 16.40
C HIS A 71 -2.39 13.47 15.83
N HIS A 72 -2.23 13.51 14.50
CA HIS A 72 -1.16 12.84 13.74
C HIS A 72 -1.20 11.30 13.83
N GLU A 73 -2.32 10.72 14.16
CA GLU A 73 -2.54 9.28 14.06
C GLU A 73 -2.51 8.84 12.58
N LYS A 74 -1.90 7.69 12.32
CA LYS A 74 -1.75 7.16 10.96
C LYS A 74 -3.07 6.57 10.48
N GLU A 75 -3.57 7.08 9.39
CA GLU A 75 -4.78 6.62 8.72
C GLU A 75 -4.50 5.82 7.44
N GLY A 76 -5.54 5.40 6.73
CA GLY A 76 -5.41 4.63 5.49
C GLY A 76 -4.58 5.35 4.43
N SER A 77 -4.76 6.66 4.28
CA SER A 77 -4.01 7.52 3.36
C SER A 77 -2.50 7.46 3.60
N TYR A 78 -2.06 7.48 4.86
CA TYR A 78 -0.65 7.36 5.21
C TYR A 78 -0.01 6.09 4.65
N PHE A 79 -0.68 4.94 4.81
CA PHE A 79 -0.14 3.66 4.35
C PHE A 79 -0.16 3.54 2.83
N THR A 80 -1.19 4.06 2.18
CA THR A 80 -1.28 4.08 0.71
C THR A 80 -0.18 4.94 0.11
N ILE A 81 0.03 6.15 0.63
CA ILE A 81 1.09 7.06 0.18
C ILE A 81 2.47 6.42 0.41
N LYS A 82 2.67 5.82 1.57
CA LYS A 82 3.91 5.09 1.89
C LYS A 82 4.20 3.99 0.86
N GLN A 83 3.18 3.28 0.38
CA GLN A 83 3.32 2.28 -0.67
C GLN A 83 3.63 2.89 -2.03
N VAL A 84 2.82 3.84 -2.47
CA VAL A 84 2.92 4.42 -3.82
C VAL A 84 4.22 5.19 -4.00
N TRP A 85 4.66 5.89 -2.97
CA TRP A 85 5.89 6.68 -2.98
C TRP A 85 7.12 5.93 -2.45
N CYS A 86 6.99 4.65 -2.12
CA CYS A 86 8.15 3.85 -1.76
C CYS A 86 9.19 3.89 -2.90
N PRO A 87 10.45 4.26 -2.63
CA PRO A 87 11.46 4.38 -3.67
C PRO A 87 11.95 3.03 -4.23
N ILE A 88 11.62 1.94 -3.58
CA ILE A 88 11.79 0.59 -4.11
C ILE A 88 10.40 0.00 -4.37
N GLN A 89 10.14 -0.44 -5.60
CA GLN A 89 8.87 -1.03 -5.99
C GLN A 89 9.04 -2.48 -6.42
N ILE A 90 8.10 -3.32 -6.00
CA ILE A 90 8.01 -4.71 -6.46
C ILE A 90 6.97 -4.77 -7.56
N ARG A 91 7.37 -5.30 -8.72
CA ARG A 91 6.53 -5.39 -9.94
C ARG A 91 5.98 -6.80 -10.09
N VAL A 92 5.14 -7.18 -9.14
CA VAL A 92 4.36 -8.43 -9.17
C VAL A 92 3.01 -8.17 -8.52
N ASP A 93 1.95 -8.60 -9.19
CA ASP A 93 0.58 -8.37 -8.73
C ASP A 93 0.12 -9.47 -7.77
N SER A 94 0.55 -10.71 -8.01
CA SER A 94 0.21 -11.86 -7.18
C SER A 94 1.32 -12.91 -7.21
N LEU A 95 1.38 -13.69 -6.17
CA LEU A 95 2.24 -14.88 -6.07
C LEU A 95 1.34 -16.11 -5.83
N ASP A 96 1.89 -17.28 -6.07
CA ASP A 96 1.24 -18.56 -5.81
C ASP A 96 2.15 -19.53 -5.05
N SER A 97 1.68 -20.75 -4.86
CA SER A 97 2.43 -21.80 -4.18
C SER A 97 3.67 -22.29 -4.94
N GLN A 98 3.81 -21.95 -6.23
CA GLN A 98 4.94 -22.31 -7.09
C GLN A 98 5.98 -21.19 -7.20
N PHE A 99 5.82 -20.11 -6.45
CA PHE A 99 6.74 -18.98 -6.49
C PHE A 99 8.21 -19.43 -6.31
N ASP A 100 9.05 -19.12 -7.29
CA ASP A 100 10.43 -19.57 -7.40
C ASP A 100 11.45 -18.73 -6.61
N GLY A 101 10.97 -17.67 -5.93
CA GLY A 101 11.81 -16.76 -5.15
C GLY A 101 12.34 -15.56 -5.92
N LYS A 102 11.98 -15.37 -7.19
CA LYS A 102 12.45 -14.25 -7.99
C LYS A 102 11.40 -13.15 -8.09
N LEU A 103 11.79 -11.94 -7.72
CA LEU A 103 10.95 -10.74 -7.75
C LEU A 103 11.60 -9.67 -8.60
N ARG A 104 10.85 -9.14 -9.55
CA ARG A 104 11.26 -7.97 -10.30
C ARG A 104 11.07 -6.75 -9.43
N ILE A 105 12.15 -5.99 -9.21
CA ILE A 105 12.12 -4.74 -8.47
C ILE A 105 12.57 -3.58 -9.33
N GLU A 106 11.99 -2.40 -9.07
CA GLU A 106 12.33 -1.14 -9.68
C GLU A 106 12.91 -0.21 -8.63
N ASN A 107 14.08 0.34 -8.90
CA ASN A 107 14.68 1.39 -8.09
C ASN A 107 14.19 2.76 -8.60
N ARG A 108 13.42 3.46 -7.78
CA ARG A 108 12.88 4.79 -8.05
C ARG A 108 13.64 5.92 -7.36
N TYR A 109 14.74 5.60 -6.68
CA TYR A 109 15.64 6.63 -6.19
C TYR A 109 16.24 7.42 -7.35
N ASP A 110 16.46 8.72 -7.14
CA ASP A 110 17.10 9.59 -8.14
C ASP A 110 18.63 9.49 -8.07
N PHE A 111 19.19 9.20 -6.90
CA PHE A 111 20.64 9.27 -6.67
C PHE A 111 21.22 8.04 -5.97
N LEU A 112 20.39 7.17 -5.39
CA LEU A 112 20.85 6.04 -4.62
C LEU A 112 20.72 4.73 -5.39
N ASN A 113 21.75 3.89 -5.27
CA ASN A 113 21.66 2.52 -5.71
C ASN A 113 20.78 1.72 -4.76
N ALA A 114 19.99 0.77 -5.29
CA ALA A 114 19.13 -0.07 -4.48
C ALA A 114 19.88 -0.98 -3.51
N ASN A 115 21.17 -1.27 -3.76
CA ASN A 115 22.01 -2.08 -2.86
C ASN A 115 22.29 -1.40 -1.50
N THR A 116 21.90 -0.13 -1.32
CA THR A 116 21.85 0.53 -0.02
C THR A 116 20.69 0.07 0.85
N CYS A 117 19.73 -0.66 0.28
CA CYS A 117 18.59 -1.24 0.96
C CYS A 117 18.78 -2.75 1.15
N ARG A 118 18.00 -3.32 2.05
CA ARG A 118 17.94 -4.76 2.26
C ARG A 118 16.50 -5.18 2.50
N PHE A 119 16.21 -6.47 2.29
CA PHE A 119 14.90 -7.02 2.49
C PHE A 119 14.89 -8.04 3.61
N THR A 120 13.84 -7.98 4.44
CA THR A 120 13.47 -9.06 5.36
C THR A 120 12.28 -9.79 4.79
N TYR A 121 12.38 -11.11 4.60
CA TYR A 121 11.28 -11.95 4.17
C TYR A 121 10.77 -12.81 5.32
N LYS A 122 9.46 -13.05 5.37
CA LYS A 122 8.81 -13.99 6.28
C LYS A 122 7.81 -14.81 5.53
N TYR A 123 8.02 -16.12 5.45
CA TYR A 123 7.02 -17.08 5.05
C TYR A 123 6.18 -17.41 6.29
N VAL A 124 4.88 -17.18 6.19
CA VAL A 124 3.98 -17.29 7.33
C VAL A 124 2.79 -18.17 7.02
N GLN A 125 2.22 -18.74 8.06
CA GLN A 125 0.89 -19.35 8.05
C GLN A 125 -0.04 -18.39 8.78
N LEU A 126 -0.94 -17.77 8.04
CA LEU A 126 -2.04 -16.97 8.58
C LEU A 126 -3.14 -17.90 9.05
N PRO A 127 -3.79 -17.63 10.19
CA PRO A 127 -4.92 -18.41 10.67
C PRO A 127 -6.11 -18.27 9.70
N SER A 128 -6.98 -19.27 9.67
CA SER A 128 -8.29 -19.13 9.03
C SER A 128 -9.18 -18.18 9.87
N VAL A 129 -10.29 -17.73 9.28
CA VAL A 129 -11.24 -16.83 9.95
C VAL A 129 -11.80 -17.41 11.25
N THR A 130 -11.87 -18.74 11.35
CA THR A 130 -12.39 -19.47 12.50
C THR A 130 -11.34 -19.81 13.55
N ASP A 131 -10.06 -19.68 13.22
CA ASP A 131 -8.96 -20.02 14.11
C ASP A 131 -8.76 -18.92 15.16
N LYS A 132 -8.58 -19.32 16.41
CA LYS A 132 -8.28 -18.40 17.52
C LYS A 132 -6.78 -18.11 17.67
N GLY A 133 -5.94 -18.74 16.83
CA GLY A 133 -4.50 -18.54 16.83
C GLY A 133 -4.06 -17.29 16.07
N GLY A 134 -2.85 -16.84 16.32
CA GLY A 134 -2.21 -15.76 15.56
C GLY A 134 -1.38 -16.27 14.36
N MET A 135 -0.78 -15.34 13.63
CA MET A 135 0.16 -15.64 12.56
C MET A 135 1.36 -16.45 13.08
N LYS A 136 1.69 -17.55 12.37
CA LYS A 136 2.86 -18.37 12.66
C LYS A 136 3.96 -18.10 11.62
N VAL A 137 5.13 -17.65 12.07
CA VAL A 137 6.31 -17.53 11.21
C VAL A 137 6.92 -18.91 11.02
N MET A 138 7.01 -19.37 9.78
CA MET A 138 7.55 -20.66 9.40
C MET A 138 8.99 -20.59 8.96
N LYS A 139 9.37 -19.52 8.25
CA LYS A 139 10.74 -19.23 7.84
C LYS A 139 10.90 -17.72 7.69
N GLN A 140 12.03 -17.21 8.09
CA GLN A 140 12.39 -15.81 7.87
C GLN A 140 13.88 -15.67 7.59
N GLY A 141 14.24 -14.55 7.00
CA GLY A 141 15.62 -14.21 6.74
C GLY A 141 15.76 -12.82 6.16
N GLU A 142 16.98 -12.45 5.91
CA GLU A 142 17.33 -11.15 5.35
C GLU A 142 18.18 -11.35 4.10
N VAL A 143 17.99 -10.52 3.10
CA VAL A 143 18.78 -10.46 1.88
C VAL A 143 19.08 -9.01 1.51
N ASN A 144 20.28 -8.76 1.02
CA ASN A 144 20.63 -7.47 0.47
C ASN A 144 19.88 -7.24 -0.86
N CYS A 145 19.50 -6.01 -1.10
CA CYS A 145 19.01 -5.62 -2.41
C CYS A 145 20.14 -5.75 -3.44
N PRO A 146 19.85 -6.21 -4.66
CA PRO A 146 20.88 -6.32 -5.70
C PRO A 146 21.39 -4.94 -6.15
N ASP A 147 22.50 -4.96 -6.88
CA ASP A 147 23.08 -3.77 -7.49
C ASP A 147 22.18 -3.29 -8.63
N ILE A 148 21.36 -2.29 -8.36
CA ILE A 148 20.45 -1.67 -9.32
C ILE A 148 20.64 -0.16 -9.21
N PRO A 149 21.16 0.49 -10.24
CA PRO A 149 21.35 1.94 -10.25
C PRO A 149 20.02 2.69 -10.14
N ALA A 150 20.08 3.98 -9.83
CA ALA A 150 18.92 4.87 -9.84
C ALA A 150 18.13 4.72 -11.16
N HIS A 151 16.81 4.67 -11.07
CA HIS A 151 15.87 4.43 -12.17
C HIS A 151 16.01 3.08 -12.87
N GLY A 152 16.84 2.18 -12.34
CA GLY A 152 17.06 0.84 -12.89
C GLY A 152 16.02 -0.18 -12.44
N VAL A 153 16.06 -1.33 -13.10
CA VAL A 153 15.26 -2.51 -12.79
C VAL A 153 16.17 -3.72 -12.64
N GLY A 154 15.86 -4.59 -11.68
CA GLY A 154 16.62 -5.81 -11.44
C GLY A 154 15.79 -6.90 -10.80
N THR A 155 16.45 -7.97 -10.37
CA THR A 155 15.81 -9.12 -9.76
C THR A 155 16.33 -9.32 -8.34
N LEU A 156 15.42 -9.27 -7.37
CA LEU A 156 15.66 -9.74 -6.02
C LEU A 156 15.43 -11.24 -5.97
N THR A 157 16.34 -11.97 -5.34
CA THR A 157 16.21 -13.41 -5.11
C THR A 157 16.09 -13.69 -3.63
N ILE A 158 14.97 -14.30 -3.23
CA ILE A 158 14.73 -14.83 -1.88
C ILE A 158 14.48 -16.34 -2.00
N PRO A 159 14.45 -17.11 -0.92
CA PRO A 159 14.06 -18.51 -1.01
C PRO A 159 12.70 -18.70 -1.69
N ALA A 160 12.55 -19.75 -2.47
CA ALA A 160 11.28 -20.14 -3.08
C ALA A 160 10.17 -20.38 -2.03
N ALA A 161 8.93 -20.44 -2.48
CA ALA A 161 7.77 -20.68 -1.65
C ALA A 161 7.97 -21.94 -0.77
N MET A 162 7.55 -21.81 0.48
CA MET A 162 7.70 -22.89 1.47
C MET A 162 6.39 -23.65 1.63
N LYS A 163 6.44 -24.97 1.53
CA LYS A 163 5.25 -25.83 1.77
C LYS A 163 4.66 -25.54 3.16
N GLY A 164 3.37 -25.29 3.20
CA GLY A 164 2.61 -24.98 4.42
C GLY A 164 2.57 -23.49 4.78
N ALA A 165 3.35 -22.63 4.13
CA ALA A 165 3.14 -21.20 4.20
C ALA A 165 2.01 -20.78 3.25
N ASN A 166 1.12 -19.91 3.71
CA ASN A 166 0.03 -19.37 2.89
C ASN A 166 0.19 -17.88 2.59
N ALA A 167 1.24 -17.25 3.13
CA ALA A 167 1.59 -15.88 2.80
C ALA A 167 3.10 -15.61 2.89
N LEU A 168 3.55 -14.63 2.10
CA LEU A 168 4.87 -14.02 2.16
C LEU A 168 4.73 -12.56 2.60
N LEU A 169 5.43 -12.18 3.65
CA LEU A 169 5.64 -10.79 4.03
C LEU A 169 7.06 -10.38 3.64
N LEU A 170 7.18 -9.27 2.92
CA LEU A 170 8.46 -8.79 2.41
C LEU A 170 8.62 -7.31 2.78
N THR A 171 9.56 -7.01 3.66
CA THR A 171 9.84 -5.66 4.15
C THR A 171 11.13 -5.16 3.54
N VAL A 172 11.11 -3.97 2.96
CA VAL A 172 12.32 -3.26 2.54
C VAL A 172 12.71 -2.21 3.58
N THR A 173 14.00 -2.15 3.89
CA THR A 173 14.58 -1.23 4.88
C THR A 173 15.68 -0.40 4.20
N ASP A 174 15.72 0.89 4.46
CA ASP A 174 16.77 1.78 3.95
C ASP A 174 18.11 1.62 4.72
N LYS A 175 19.13 2.35 4.26
CA LYS A 175 20.47 2.34 4.87
C LYS A 175 20.51 2.81 6.33
N ASN A 176 19.48 3.52 6.80
CA ASN A 176 19.36 4.04 8.15
C ASN A 176 18.57 3.09 9.08
N GLY A 177 18.07 1.99 8.53
CA GLY A 177 17.25 1.04 9.27
C GLY A 177 15.77 1.37 9.33
N ASN A 178 15.29 2.33 8.53
CA ASN A 178 13.88 2.67 8.46
C ASN A 178 13.14 1.73 7.52
N ASP A 179 12.03 1.16 7.97
CA ASP A 179 11.13 0.37 7.12
C ASP A 179 10.45 1.28 6.09
N LEU A 180 10.80 1.11 4.82
CA LEU A 180 10.18 1.84 3.72
C LEU A 180 8.78 1.31 3.44
N PHE A 181 8.63 -0.01 3.28
CA PHE A 181 7.33 -0.65 3.09
C PHE A 181 7.38 -2.15 3.36
N THR A 182 6.21 -2.75 3.63
CA THR A 182 6.02 -4.20 3.72
C THR A 182 4.93 -4.63 2.76
N TRP A 183 5.27 -5.46 1.78
CA TRP A 183 4.30 -6.14 0.91
C TRP A 183 3.83 -7.43 1.55
N SER A 184 2.57 -7.76 1.33
CA SER A 184 1.95 -9.02 1.74
C SER A 184 1.39 -9.73 0.52
N TYR A 185 1.87 -10.93 0.25
CA TYR A 185 1.42 -11.75 -0.87
C TYR A 185 0.79 -13.03 -0.35
N LYS A 186 -0.40 -13.35 -0.82
CA LYS A 186 -1.01 -14.65 -0.62
C LYS A 186 -0.31 -15.68 -1.52
N LEU A 187 -0.06 -16.89 -1.00
CA LEU A 187 0.61 -17.98 -1.71
C LEU A 187 -0.32 -19.15 -2.03
N GLU A 188 -1.61 -19.03 -1.73
CA GLU A 188 -2.60 -20.07 -2.03
C GLU A 188 -3.19 -19.87 -3.42
N ASP A 189 -3.42 -20.98 -4.12
CA ASP A 189 -4.13 -20.95 -5.39
C ASP A 189 -5.59 -20.54 -5.19
N ILE A 190 -6.04 -19.55 -5.95
CA ILE A 190 -7.40 -18.97 -5.85
C ILE A 190 -8.46 -19.95 -6.43
N ALA A 191 -8.05 -21.06 -7.04
CA ALA A 191 -8.93 -22.01 -7.71
C ALA A 191 -10.10 -22.50 -6.84
N GLY A 192 -9.92 -22.60 -5.52
CA GLY A 192 -10.97 -22.99 -4.58
C GLY A 192 -12.06 -21.93 -4.36
N LEU A 193 -11.75 -20.63 -4.53
CA LEU A 193 -12.72 -19.55 -4.31
C LEU A 193 -13.65 -19.32 -5.52
N GLN A 194 -13.22 -19.68 -6.72
CA GLN A 194 -14.06 -19.57 -7.92
C GLN A 194 -15.21 -20.59 -7.96
N GLN A 195 -15.08 -21.72 -7.27
CA GLN A 195 -16.15 -22.73 -7.19
C GLN A 195 -17.30 -22.31 -6.26
N VAL A 196 -17.06 -21.46 -5.28
CA VAL A 196 -18.11 -20.96 -4.36
C VAL A 196 -19.01 -19.92 -5.04
N SER A 197 -18.52 -19.19 -6.04
CA SER A 197 -19.29 -18.17 -6.77
C SER A 197 -20.24 -18.74 -7.83
N ALA A 198 -20.15 -20.02 -8.17
CA ALA A 198 -21.03 -20.69 -9.15
C ALA A 198 -22.34 -21.24 -8.55
N GLY A 199 -22.45 -21.23 -7.22
CA GLY A 199 -23.66 -21.66 -6.50
C GLY A 199 -24.57 -20.48 -6.18
N ASN A 200 -25.73 -20.42 -6.82
CA ASN A 200 -26.86 -19.52 -6.57
C ASN A 200 -26.50 -18.03 -6.58
N LYS A 201 -26.75 -17.36 -7.69
CA LYS A 201 -26.79 -15.89 -7.73
C LYS A 201 -27.77 -15.42 -6.64
N PRO A 202 -27.32 -14.75 -5.57
CA PRO A 202 -28.25 -14.11 -4.67
C PRO A 202 -29.02 -13.06 -5.49
N SER A 203 -30.35 -13.15 -5.47
CA SER A 203 -31.18 -12.09 -6.04
C SER A 203 -31.08 -10.90 -5.11
N TYR A 204 -30.12 -10.01 -5.36
CA TYR A 204 -30.14 -8.70 -4.74
C TYR A 204 -31.29 -7.92 -5.37
N ARG A 205 -32.35 -7.70 -4.62
CA ARG A 205 -33.23 -6.55 -4.89
C ARG A 205 -32.41 -5.32 -4.50
N SER A 206 -31.91 -4.59 -5.49
CA SER A 206 -31.51 -3.20 -5.26
C SER A 206 -32.77 -2.46 -4.78
N GLU A 207 -32.81 -2.06 -3.53
CA GLU A 207 -33.77 -1.05 -3.10
C GLU A 207 -33.32 0.28 -3.73
N GLU A 208 -33.68 0.49 -4.99
CA GLU A 208 -33.75 1.84 -5.53
C GLU A 208 -34.77 2.60 -4.70
N ARG A 209 -34.29 3.43 -3.79
CA ARG A 209 -35.11 4.48 -3.21
C ARG A 209 -35.58 5.37 -4.37
N ARG A 210 -36.77 5.14 -4.86
CA ARG A 210 -37.49 6.13 -5.64
C ARG A 210 -37.65 7.36 -4.75
N VAL A 211 -36.81 8.37 -4.99
CA VAL A 211 -37.08 9.72 -4.48
C VAL A 211 -38.38 10.15 -5.14
N GLY A 212 -39.42 10.24 -4.35
CA GLY A 212 -40.73 10.63 -4.80
C GLY A 212 -40.72 12.01 -5.43
N LYS A 213 -41.62 12.18 -6.39
CA LYS A 213 -41.92 13.43 -7.07
C LYS A 213 -42.30 14.53 -6.10
#